data_d4d20eb1ebc51c9a3b08bdde396d536d
#
_entry.id   d4d20eb1ebc51c9a3b08bdde396d536d
#
_cell.length_a   1.000
_cell.length_b   1.000
_cell.length_c   1.000
_cell.angle_alpha   90.00
_cell.angle_beta   90.00
_cell.angle_gamma   90.00
#
_symmetry.space_group_name_H-M   'P 1'
#
loop_
_entity.id
_entity.type
_entity.pdbx_description
1 polymer ?
#
loop_
_entity_poly.entity_id
_entity_poly.type
_entity_poly.pdbx_seq_one_letter_code
_entity_poly.pdbx_strand_id
1 'polypeptide(L)'
;MQKVVQYIERHKLFSLDDKILVALSGGADSVALLRLLLSLGYTCEAAHCNFHLRGAESDRDEHFVRQLCLKHRVTLHTVHFNTEQEAKERHISIEMAARELRYAWFEKTREACSAAVIAVAHHQDDSVETLLLNLIRGTGINGLRGIRPRNGHIVRPLLCLDRKEIVGYLESIGQAYVTDSTNLQDEYTRNKIRLNLLPMMQEINPSVKESILKTAEHLDDAA
;
A
#
# COMPACT_ATOMS: atom_id res chain seq x y z
N MET A 1 -6.94 -5.71 15.15
CA MET A 1 -7.27 -6.92 14.34
C MET A 1 -8.75 -6.98 13.97
N GLN A 2 -9.68 -6.88 14.93
CA GLN A 2 -11.14 -6.95 14.66
C GLN A 2 -11.62 -5.92 13.61
N LYS A 3 -11.11 -4.69 13.66
CA LYS A 3 -11.39 -3.62 12.69
C LYS A 3 -11.06 -4.02 11.24
N VAL A 4 -9.94 -4.74 11.04
CA VAL A 4 -9.52 -5.23 9.70
C VAL A 4 -10.42 -6.37 9.23
N VAL A 5 -10.79 -7.31 10.09
CA VAL A 5 -11.73 -8.40 9.77
C VAL A 5 -13.07 -7.83 9.31
N GLN A 6 -13.66 -6.94 10.09
CA GLN A 6 -14.92 -6.28 9.75
C GLN A 6 -14.83 -5.51 8.42
N TYR A 7 -13.68 -4.88 8.16
CA TYR A 7 -13.47 -4.16 6.91
C TYR A 7 -13.40 -5.10 5.69
N ILE A 8 -12.65 -6.22 5.81
CA ILE A 8 -12.57 -7.26 4.78
C ILE A 8 -13.96 -7.81 4.46
N GLU A 9 -14.75 -8.14 5.49
CA GLU A 9 -16.11 -8.66 5.34
C GLU A 9 -17.06 -7.64 4.72
N ARG A 10 -17.10 -6.42 5.25
CA ARG A 10 -17.95 -5.31 4.75
C ARG A 10 -17.75 -5.04 3.27
N HIS A 11 -16.49 -5.02 2.82
CA HIS A 11 -16.14 -4.72 1.44
C HIS A 11 -15.95 -5.98 0.57
N LYS A 12 -16.20 -7.17 1.12
CA LYS A 12 -16.08 -8.47 0.43
C LYS A 12 -14.74 -8.60 -0.30
N LEU A 13 -13.64 -8.27 0.38
CA LEU A 13 -12.33 -8.20 -0.24
C LEU A 13 -11.81 -9.58 -0.64
N PHE A 14 -11.97 -10.56 0.23
CA PHE A 14 -11.61 -11.97 0.02
C PHE A 14 -12.17 -12.81 1.18
N SER A 15 -12.16 -14.14 1.02
CA SER A 15 -12.58 -15.13 2.02
C SER A 15 -11.37 -15.88 2.61
N LEU A 16 -11.59 -16.72 3.64
CA LEU A 16 -10.54 -17.55 4.24
C LEU A 16 -10.00 -18.62 3.29
N ASP A 17 -10.80 -19.05 2.32
CA ASP A 17 -10.42 -20.05 1.32
C ASP A 17 -9.56 -19.45 0.20
N ASP A 18 -9.51 -18.12 0.09
CA ASP A 18 -8.75 -17.45 -0.94
C ASP A 18 -7.24 -17.41 -0.63
N LYS A 19 -6.42 -17.71 -1.63
CA LYS A 19 -4.99 -17.41 -1.57
C LYS A 19 -4.77 -15.93 -1.91
N ILE A 20 -3.95 -15.25 -1.13
CA ILE A 20 -3.68 -13.83 -1.24
C ILE A 20 -2.22 -13.60 -1.64
N LEU A 21 -1.97 -12.86 -2.72
CA LEU A 21 -0.65 -12.36 -3.08
C LEU A 21 -0.44 -11.00 -2.40
N VAL A 22 0.47 -10.92 -1.44
CA VAL A 22 0.77 -9.71 -0.68
C VAL A 22 1.92 -8.95 -1.33
N ALA A 23 1.67 -7.70 -1.76
CA ALA A 23 2.72 -6.80 -2.23
C ALA A 23 3.59 -6.37 -1.04
N LEU A 24 4.82 -6.88 -0.97
CA LEU A 24 5.72 -6.75 0.18
C LEU A 24 6.97 -5.95 -0.17
N SER A 25 7.00 -4.67 0.23
CA SER A 25 8.17 -3.80 0.03
C SER A 25 9.24 -3.94 1.13
N GLY A 26 8.86 -4.40 2.30
CA GLY A 26 9.70 -4.43 3.51
C GLY A 26 9.40 -3.28 4.48
N GLY A 27 8.74 -2.23 4.03
CA GLY A 27 8.30 -1.12 4.89
C GLY A 27 7.17 -1.50 5.84
N ALA A 28 6.97 -0.69 6.88
CA ALA A 28 6.06 -0.98 7.98
C ALA A 28 4.66 -1.42 7.52
N ASP A 29 4.05 -0.71 6.57
CA ASP A 29 2.68 -0.98 6.14
C ASP A 29 2.56 -2.35 5.47
N SER A 30 3.48 -2.66 4.55
CA SER A 30 3.48 -3.95 3.85
C SER A 30 3.81 -5.13 4.76
N VAL A 31 4.71 -4.92 5.73
CA VAL A 31 5.03 -5.92 6.75
C VAL A 31 3.84 -6.14 7.68
N ALA A 32 3.17 -5.06 8.13
CA ALA A 32 1.97 -5.16 8.94
C ALA A 32 0.84 -5.89 8.21
N LEU A 33 0.63 -5.60 6.92
CA LEU A 33 -0.37 -6.30 6.11
C LEU A 33 -0.11 -7.80 6.08
N LEU A 34 1.11 -8.23 5.74
CA LEU A 34 1.46 -9.65 5.71
C LEU A 34 1.26 -10.29 7.08
N ARG A 35 1.78 -9.67 8.15
CA ARG A 35 1.71 -10.22 9.51
C ARG A 35 0.28 -10.31 10.03
N LEU A 36 -0.56 -9.31 9.74
CA LEU A 36 -1.99 -9.32 10.08
C LEU A 36 -2.72 -10.45 9.36
N LEU A 37 -2.56 -10.58 8.04
CA LEU A 37 -3.23 -11.62 7.28
C LEU A 37 -2.83 -13.03 7.75
N LEU A 38 -1.54 -13.26 7.99
CA LEU A 38 -1.05 -14.53 8.55
C LEU A 38 -1.63 -14.83 9.94
N SER A 39 -1.70 -13.80 10.81
CA SER A 39 -2.27 -13.98 12.17
C SER A 39 -3.77 -14.23 12.18
N LEU A 40 -4.46 -13.84 11.11
CA LEU A 40 -5.89 -14.08 10.89
C LEU A 40 -6.17 -15.43 10.19
N GLY A 41 -5.12 -16.20 9.85
CA GLY A 41 -5.24 -17.53 9.25
C GLY A 41 -5.38 -17.56 7.73
N TYR A 42 -5.15 -16.44 7.05
CA TYR A 42 -5.21 -16.40 5.59
C TYR A 42 -3.98 -17.06 4.95
N THR A 43 -4.19 -17.73 3.82
CA THR A 43 -3.12 -18.29 2.99
C THR A 43 -2.49 -17.19 2.16
N CYS A 44 -1.21 -16.87 2.42
CA CYS A 44 -0.51 -15.78 1.77
C CYS A 44 0.75 -16.25 1.05
N GLU A 45 0.98 -15.68 -0.14
CA GLU A 45 2.28 -15.62 -0.81
C GLU A 45 2.70 -14.16 -0.93
N ALA A 46 4.00 -13.87 -0.99
CA ALA A 46 4.52 -12.51 -1.05
C ALA A 46 5.14 -12.20 -2.41
N ALA A 47 4.97 -10.96 -2.88
CA ALA A 47 5.57 -10.45 -4.11
C ALA A 47 6.41 -9.20 -3.81
N HIS A 48 7.71 -9.25 -4.15
CA HIS A 48 8.65 -8.15 -3.97
C HIS A 48 9.26 -7.71 -5.29
N CYS A 49 9.26 -6.40 -5.54
CA CYS A 49 9.89 -5.78 -6.70
C CYS A 49 11.15 -5.03 -6.28
N ASN A 50 12.31 -5.41 -6.81
CA ASN A 50 13.53 -4.63 -6.70
C ASN A 50 13.70 -3.78 -7.96
N PHE A 51 13.58 -2.47 -7.80
CA PHE A 51 13.68 -1.50 -8.90
C PHE A 51 15.10 -0.97 -9.12
N HIS A 52 16.07 -1.35 -8.29
CA HIS A 52 17.47 -0.90 -8.27
C HIS A 52 17.65 0.63 -8.23
N LEU A 53 16.65 1.37 -7.77
CA LEU A 53 16.68 2.85 -7.74
C LEU A 53 17.45 3.42 -6.55
N ARG A 54 17.80 2.57 -5.55
CA ARG A 54 18.47 2.98 -4.31
C ARG A 54 19.77 2.20 -4.04
N GLY A 55 20.34 1.59 -5.08
CA GLY A 55 21.58 0.82 -4.95
C GLY A 55 21.52 -0.22 -3.80
N ALA A 56 22.50 -0.17 -2.90
CA ALA A 56 22.63 -1.12 -1.78
C ALA A 56 21.41 -1.14 -0.81
N GLU A 57 20.63 -0.07 -0.72
CA GLU A 57 19.41 -0.07 0.08
C GLU A 57 18.33 -0.97 -0.53
N SER A 58 18.19 -0.99 -1.85
CA SER A 58 17.26 -1.90 -2.53
C SER A 58 17.60 -3.36 -2.27
N ASP A 59 18.87 -3.72 -2.24
CA ASP A 59 19.34 -5.08 -1.98
C ASP A 59 19.16 -5.45 -0.49
N ARG A 60 19.43 -4.50 0.43
CA ARG A 60 19.16 -4.66 1.86
C ARG A 60 17.67 -4.94 2.12
N ASP A 61 16.79 -4.19 1.46
CA ASP A 61 15.34 -4.32 1.63
C ASP A 61 14.86 -5.67 1.10
N GLU A 62 15.36 -6.12 -0.05
CA GLU A 62 15.08 -7.45 -0.57
C GLU A 62 15.58 -8.55 0.38
N HIS A 63 16.80 -8.41 0.92
CA HIS A 63 17.33 -9.36 1.89
C HIS A 63 16.43 -9.46 3.13
N PHE A 64 15.98 -8.33 3.66
CA PHE A 64 15.03 -8.29 4.78
C PHE A 64 13.73 -9.04 4.46
N VAL A 65 13.15 -8.78 3.28
CA VAL A 65 11.91 -9.42 2.83
C VAL A 65 12.09 -10.94 2.71
N ARG A 66 13.22 -11.41 2.16
CA ARG A 66 13.57 -12.83 2.07
C ARG A 66 13.64 -13.50 3.44
N GLN A 67 14.31 -12.87 4.41
CA GLN A 67 14.41 -13.37 5.78
C GLN A 67 13.05 -13.42 6.48
N LEU A 68 12.22 -12.37 6.29
CA LEU A 68 10.87 -12.32 6.83
C LEU A 68 10.00 -13.47 6.30
N CYS A 69 10.00 -13.67 4.98
CA CYS A 69 9.22 -14.74 4.34
C CYS A 69 9.71 -16.13 4.78
N LEU A 70 11.02 -16.35 4.86
CA LEU A 70 11.59 -17.60 5.35
C LEU A 70 11.15 -17.89 6.79
N LYS A 71 11.25 -16.90 7.68
CA LYS A 71 10.85 -17.02 9.09
C LYS A 71 9.38 -17.42 9.24
N HIS A 72 8.51 -16.93 8.38
CA HIS A 72 7.07 -17.16 8.43
C HIS A 72 6.58 -18.25 7.45
N ARG A 73 7.50 -18.94 6.76
CA ARG A 73 7.20 -19.99 5.77
C ARG A 73 6.25 -19.52 4.67
N VAL A 74 6.44 -18.26 4.22
CA VAL A 74 5.70 -17.63 3.13
C VAL A 74 6.50 -17.80 1.84
N THR A 75 5.86 -18.29 0.78
CA THR A 75 6.46 -18.33 -0.55
C THR A 75 6.69 -16.90 -1.04
N LEU A 76 7.92 -16.59 -1.45
CA LEU A 76 8.30 -15.26 -1.95
C LEU A 76 8.59 -15.31 -3.44
N HIS A 77 7.92 -14.46 -4.19
CA HIS A 77 8.21 -14.14 -5.58
C HIS A 77 8.99 -12.84 -5.64
N THR A 78 10.07 -12.80 -6.42
CA THR A 78 10.90 -11.60 -6.59
C THR A 78 11.13 -11.31 -8.05
N VAL A 79 11.24 -10.02 -8.39
CA VAL A 79 11.62 -9.54 -9.71
C VAL A 79 12.56 -8.36 -9.58
N HIS A 80 13.48 -8.24 -10.54
CA HIS A 80 14.39 -7.12 -10.68
C HIS A 80 14.05 -6.36 -11.96
N PHE A 81 13.93 -5.02 -11.87
CA PHE A 81 13.61 -4.16 -13.01
C PHE A 81 14.75 -3.19 -13.30
N ASN A 82 15.09 -3.02 -14.56
CA ASN A 82 15.89 -1.89 -15.01
C ASN A 82 14.95 -0.70 -15.27
N THR A 83 14.51 -0.07 -14.19
CA THR A 83 13.44 0.94 -14.22
C THR A 83 13.85 2.21 -14.97
N GLU A 84 15.11 2.62 -14.86
CA GLU A 84 15.63 3.81 -15.54
C GLU A 84 15.64 3.63 -17.06
N GLN A 85 16.06 2.46 -17.54
CA GLN A 85 16.04 2.13 -18.95
C GLN A 85 14.60 2.11 -19.49
N GLU A 86 13.68 1.44 -18.80
CA GLU A 86 12.29 1.36 -19.19
C GLU A 86 11.62 2.75 -19.24
N ALA A 87 11.88 3.60 -18.26
CA ALA A 87 11.38 4.97 -18.23
C ALA A 87 11.87 5.79 -19.42
N LYS A 88 13.17 5.65 -19.77
CA LYS A 88 13.79 6.34 -20.89
C LYS A 88 13.25 5.87 -22.25
N GLU A 89 13.12 4.56 -22.45
CA GLU A 89 12.61 3.98 -23.70
C GLU A 89 11.15 4.37 -23.96
N ARG A 90 10.34 4.46 -22.90
CA ARG A 90 8.91 4.80 -22.98
C ARG A 90 8.61 6.29 -22.84
N HIS A 91 9.63 7.14 -22.65
CA HIS A 91 9.47 8.58 -22.45
C HIS A 91 8.48 8.96 -21.32
N ILE A 92 8.53 8.22 -20.20
CA ILE A 92 7.71 8.44 -19.02
C ILE A 92 8.59 8.68 -17.79
N SER A 93 8.00 9.16 -16.68
CA SER A 93 8.76 9.30 -15.44
C SER A 93 9.16 7.94 -14.87
N ILE A 94 10.29 7.90 -14.14
CA ILE A 94 10.77 6.68 -13.44
C ILE A 94 9.69 6.11 -12.52
N GLU A 95 8.95 6.97 -11.86
CA GLU A 95 7.86 6.61 -10.97
C GLU A 95 6.69 5.94 -11.71
N MET A 96 6.30 6.50 -12.87
CA MET A 96 5.27 5.91 -13.72
C MET A 96 5.73 4.55 -14.25
N ALA A 97 6.98 4.43 -14.71
CA ALA A 97 7.56 3.16 -15.13
C ALA A 97 7.56 2.13 -14.02
N ALA A 98 8.06 2.49 -12.83
CA ALA A 98 8.07 1.62 -11.66
C ALA A 98 6.65 1.15 -11.26
N ARG A 99 5.67 2.05 -11.34
CA ARG A 99 4.28 1.74 -11.04
C ARG A 99 3.68 0.75 -12.05
N GLU A 100 3.85 1.00 -13.34
CA GLU A 100 3.30 0.14 -14.39
C GLU A 100 3.95 -1.24 -14.39
N LEU A 101 5.29 -1.31 -14.28
CA LEU A 101 6.04 -2.56 -14.17
C LEU A 101 5.57 -3.38 -12.96
N ARG A 102 5.41 -2.73 -11.81
CA ARG A 102 4.94 -3.35 -10.56
C ARG A 102 3.59 -4.02 -10.73
N TYR A 103 2.59 -3.30 -11.21
CA TYR A 103 1.23 -3.83 -11.29
C TYR A 103 1.08 -4.88 -12.39
N ALA A 104 1.75 -4.72 -13.53
CA ALA A 104 1.78 -5.72 -14.59
C ALA A 104 2.40 -7.04 -14.08
N TRP A 105 3.50 -6.96 -13.34
CA TRP A 105 4.15 -8.14 -12.79
C TRP A 105 3.35 -8.77 -11.64
N PHE A 106 2.73 -7.97 -10.78
CA PHE A 106 1.86 -8.50 -9.71
C PHE A 106 0.70 -9.31 -10.30
N GLU A 107 0.06 -8.83 -11.37
CA GLU A 107 -1.04 -9.56 -12.01
C GLU A 107 -0.56 -10.88 -12.62
N LYS A 108 0.56 -10.86 -13.35
CA LYS A 108 1.18 -12.07 -13.88
C LYS A 108 1.54 -13.08 -12.77
N THR A 109 2.08 -12.60 -11.66
CA THR A 109 2.45 -13.45 -10.51
C THR A 109 1.21 -14.01 -9.82
N ARG A 110 0.16 -13.18 -9.66
CA ARG A 110 -1.13 -13.60 -9.11
C ARG A 110 -1.71 -14.79 -9.88
N GLU A 111 -1.73 -14.69 -11.22
CA GLU A 111 -2.20 -15.77 -12.08
C GLU A 111 -1.33 -17.03 -11.94
N ALA A 112 -0.01 -16.87 -12.00
CA ALA A 112 0.93 -17.98 -11.93
C ALA A 112 0.84 -18.76 -10.61
N CYS A 113 0.61 -18.08 -9.48
CA CYS A 113 0.44 -18.73 -8.17
C CYS A 113 -1.02 -19.04 -7.82
N SER A 114 -1.97 -18.78 -8.73
CA SER A 114 -3.42 -18.99 -8.52
C SER A 114 -3.95 -18.24 -7.28
N ALA A 115 -3.44 -17.02 -7.01
CA ALA A 115 -3.98 -16.18 -5.96
C ALA A 115 -5.27 -15.47 -6.43
N ALA A 116 -6.26 -15.39 -5.56
CA ALA A 116 -7.55 -14.75 -5.85
C ALA A 116 -7.40 -13.22 -5.99
N VAL A 117 -6.54 -12.62 -5.17
CA VAL A 117 -6.35 -11.18 -5.07
C VAL A 117 -4.90 -10.79 -4.82
N ILE A 118 -4.59 -9.51 -5.10
CA ILE A 118 -3.33 -8.84 -4.74
C ILE A 118 -3.63 -7.86 -3.60
N ALA A 119 -3.08 -8.10 -2.42
CA ALA A 119 -3.25 -7.20 -1.28
C ALA A 119 -2.13 -6.15 -1.23
N VAL A 120 -2.52 -4.88 -1.20
CA VAL A 120 -1.60 -3.72 -1.14
C VAL A 120 -1.86 -2.94 0.13
N ALA A 121 -0.81 -2.50 0.80
CA ALA A 121 -0.83 -1.94 2.15
C ALA A 121 -1.12 -0.42 2.20
N HIS A 122 -2.06 0.08 1.39
CA HIS A 122 -2.53 1.45 1.54
C HIS A 122 -3.38 1.56 2.82
N HIS A 123 -3.25 2.68 3.54
CA HIS A 123 -3.94 2.97 4.78
C HIS A 123 -4.74 4.29 4.73
N GLN A 124 -5.40 4.68 5.81
CA GLN A 124 -6.26 5.86 5.86
C GLN A 124 -5.53 7.15 5.45
N ASP A 125 -4.31 7.36 5.95
CA ASP A 125 -3.55 8.58 5.65
C ASP A 125 -3.23 8.69 4.16
N ASP A 126 -2.93 7.56 3.47
CA ASP A 126 -2.74 7.54 2.01
C ASP A 126 -4.01 7.98 1.26
N SER A 127 -5.18 7.57 1.75
CA SER A 127 -6.46 7.96 1.15
C SER A 127 -6.72 9.45 1.30
N VAL A 128 -6.48 10.00 2.49
CA VAL A 128 -6.60 11.45 2.76
C VAL A 128 -5.63 12.24 1.87
N GLU A 129 -4.36 11.84 1.83
CA GLU A 129 -3.34 12.48 1.00
C GLU A 129 -3.70 12.44 -0.49
N THR A 130 -4.19 11.31 -0.96
CA THR A 130 -4.60 11.13 -2.36
C THR A 130 -5.78 12.01 -2.71
N LEU A 131 -6.78 12.11 -1.84
CA LEU A 131 -7.94 12.97 -2.04
C LEU A 131 -7.52 14.44 -2.12
N LEU A 132 -6.72 14.91 -1.16
CA LEU A 132 -6.22 16.28 -1.13
C LEU A 132 -5.35 16.60 -2.36
N LEU A 133 -4.47 15.68 -2.74
CA LEU A 133 -3.65 15.83 -3.95
C LEU A 133 -4.50 15.97 -5.21
N ASN A 134 -5.53 15.13 -5.34
CA ASN A 134 -6.46 15.18 -6.46
C ASN A 134 -7.27 16.48 -6.46
N LEU A 135 -7.73 16.93 -5.29
CA LEU A 135 -8.45 18.20 -5.14
C LEU A 135 -7.58 19.38 -5.58
N ILE A 136 -6.31 19.42 -5.15
CA ILE A 136 -5.36 20.50 -5.51
C ILE A 136 -5.08 20.51 -7.03
N ARG A 137 -5.03 19.32 -7.66
CA ARG A 137 -4.79 19.18 -9.10
C ARG A 137 -6.03 19.50 -9.96
N GLY A 138 -7.19 19.64 -9.36
CA GLY A 138 -8.47 19.80 -10.05
C GLY A 138 -8.94 18.46 -10.61
N THR A 139 -9.91 17.84 -9.95
CA THR A 139 -10.44 16.55 -10.35
C THR A 139 -11.96 16.55 -10.31
N GLY A 140 -12.59 15.65 -11.09
CA GLY A 140 -14.01 15.36 -10.96
C GLY A 140 -14.29 14.44 -9.75
N ILE A 141 -15.56 14.09 -9.56
CA ILE A 141 -16.05 13.29 -8.44
C ILE A 141 -15.26 12.00 -8.21
N ASN A 142 -14.85 11.33 -9.29
CA ASN A 142 -14.09 10.08 -9.21
C ASN A 142 -12.73 10.22 -8.49
N GLY A 143 -12.05 11.35 -8.61
CA GLY A 143 -10.78 11.59 -7.93
C GLY A 143 -10.95 11.98 -6.46
N LEU A 144 -12.12 12.47 -6.07
CA LEU A 144 -12.45 12.85 -4.68
C LEU A 144 -12.93 11.66 -3.83
N ARG A 145 -13.14 10.49 -4.43
CA ARG A 145 -13.53 9.25 -3.71
C ARG A 145 -12.36 8.59 -2.96
N GLY A 146 -11.17 9.20 -3.00
CA GLY A 146 -9.98 8.66 -2.35
C GLY A 146 -9.51 7.33 -2.95
N ILE A 147 -8.89 6.49 -2.13
CA ILE A 147 -8.42 5.17 -2.52
C ILE A 147 -9.52 4.14 -2.24
N ARG A 148 -9.97 3.43 -3.29
CA ARG A 148 -11.01 2.41 -3.16
C ARG A 148 -10.50 1.15 -2.46
N PRO A 149 -11.36 0.48 -1.66
CA PRO A 149 -11.04 -0.80 -1.02
C PRO A 149 -10.65 -1.90 -2.02
N ARG A 150 -11.32 -1.92 -3.17
CA ARG A 150 -11.06 -2.86 -4.26
C ARG A 150 -10.99 -2.13 -5.61
N ASN A 151 -10.07 -2.59 -6.45
CA ASN A 151 -10.00 -2.22 -7.86
C ASN A 151 -9.54 -3.44 -8.67
N GLY A 152 -10.47 -4.12 -9.35
CA GLY A 152 -10.21 -5.41 -9.97
C GLY A 152 -9.73 -6.46 -8.95
N HIS A 153 -8.56 -7.05 -9.20
CA HIS A 153 -7.93 -8.00 -8.28
C HIS A 153 -7.14 -7.33 -7.14
N ILE A 154 -6.93 -6.01 -7.18
CA ILE A 154 -6.20 -5.29 -6.15
C ILE A 154 -7.14 -4.96 -4.99
N VAL A 155 -6.75 -5.36 -3.78
CA VAL A 155 -7.48 -5.10 -2.54
C VAL A 155 -6.61 -4.38 -1.51
N ARG A 156 -7.25 -3.60 -0.61
CA ARG A 156 -6.54 -2.74 0.35
C ARG A 156 -7.12 -2.91 1.77
N PRO A 157 -6.75 -3.99 2.45
CA PRO A 157 -7.36 -4.33 3.74
C PRO A 157 -7.04 -3.34 4.87
N LEU A 158 -5.95 -2.56 4.74
CA LEU A 158 -5.50 -1.62 5.77
C LEU A 158 -6.11 -0.21 5.64
N LEU A 159 -6.99 0.05 4.68
CA LEU A 159 -7.65 1.37 4.55
C LEU A 159 -8.52 1.75 5.75
N CYS A 160 -8.84 0.81 6.63
CA CYS A 160 -9.52 1.06 7.89
C CYS A 160 -8.58 1.49 9.04
N LEU A 161 -7.27 1.45 8.87
CA LEU A 161 -6.27 1.77 9.88
C LEU A 161 -5.53 3.05 9.53
N ASP A 162 -5.12 3.81 10.54
CA ASP A 162 -4.14 4.88 10.39
C ASP A 162 -2.69 4.37 10.57
N ARG A 163 -1.72 5.22 10.26
CA ARG A 163 -0.30 4.89 10.38
C ARG A 163 0.13 4.53 11.81
N LYS A 164 -0.46 5.17 12.83
CA LYS A 164 -0.14 4.91 14.23
C LYS A 164 -0.62 3.53 14.66
N GLU A 165 -1.83 3.15 14.25
CA GLU A 165 -2.38 1.80 14.49
C GLU A 165 -1.49 0.72 13.87
N ILE A 166 -0.98 0.94 12.64
CA ILE A 166 -0.09 0.02 11.93
C ILE A 166 1.23 -0.16 12.67
N VAL A 167 1.90 0.94 13.02
CA VAL A 167 3.19 0.90 13.74
C VAL A 167 3.01 0.29 15.12
N GLY A 168 1.97 0.71 15.88
CA GLY A 168 1.66 0.15 17.18
C GLY A 168 1.39 -1.37 17.15
N TYR A 169 0.76 -1.86 16.08
CA TYR A 169 0.60 -3.30 15.89
C TYR A 169 1.96 -4.00 15.72
N LEU A 170 2.84 -3.50 14.88
CA LEU A 170 4.18 -4.09 14.68
C LEU A 170 5.01 -4.08 15.96
N GLU A 171 4.96 -3.00 16.72
CA GLU A 171 5.62 -2.89 18.02
C GLU A 171 5.07 -3.93 19.01
N SER A 172 3.75 -4.10 19.06
CA SER A 172 3.09 -5.05 19.98
C SER A 172 3.50 -6.51 19.74
N ILE A 173 3.89 -6.85 18.51
CA ILE A 173 4.35 -8.20 18.14
C ILE A 173 5.86 -8.31 17.98
N GLY A 174 6.61 -7.24 18.31
CA GLY A 174 8.08 -7.20 18.18
C GLY A 174 8.57 -7.41 16.75
N GLN A 175 7.82 -6.96 15.74
CA GLN A 175 8.16 -7.15 14.35
C GLN A 175 8.93 -5.95 13.79
N ALA A 176 10.19 -6.20 13.39
CA ALA A 176 11.00 -5.21 12.68
C ALA A 176 10.50 -5.00 11.24
N TYR A 177 10.82 -3.83 10.69
CA TYR A 177 10.57 -3.43 9.30
C TYR A 177 11.68 -2.50 8.82
N VAL A 178 11.76 -2.29 7.51
CA VAL A 178 12.73 -1.38 6.90
C VAL A 178 12.16 0.03 6.86
N THR A 179 12.98 1.02 7.23
CA THR A 179 12.65 2.43 7.06
C THR A 179 13.24 2.92 5.75
N ASP A 180 12.39 3.46 4.89
CA ASP A 180 12.78 4.04 3.61
C ASP A 180 13.44 5.40 3.81
N SER A 181 14.66 5.60 3.27
CA SER A 181 15.41 6.86 3.35
C SER A 181 15.06 7.84 2.23
N THR A 182 14.41 7.37 1.16
CA THR A 182 14.16 8.15 -0.04
C THR A 182 12.71 8.56 -0.21
N ASN A 183 12.34 9.57 0.53
CA ASN A 183 11.09 10.26 0.34
C ASN A 183 11.28 11.49 -0.59
N LEU A 184 11.60 11.35 -1.91
CA LEU A 184 12.27 12.48 -2.52
C LEU A 184 11.66 13.18 -3.75
N GLN A 185 10.53 12.79 -4.38
CA GLN A 185 9.99 13.71 -5.42
C GLN A 185 8.44 13.75 -5.53
N ASP A 186 7.74 12.67 -5.78
CA ASP A 186 6.26 12.69 -5.65
C ASP A 186 5.84 12.78 -4.19
N GLU A 187 6.68 12.26 -3.35
CA GLU A 187 6.72 12.54 -1.94
C GLU A 187 6.87 14.03 -1.63
N TYR A 188 7.51 14.85 -2.44
CA TYR A 188 7.60 16.28 -2.13
C TYR A 188 6.21 16.92 -2.02
N THR A 189 5.29 16.65 -2.93
CA THR A 189 3.92 17.18 -2.83
C THR A 189 3.11 16.45 -1.76
N ARG A 190 3.21 15.12 -1.66
CA ARG A 190 2.59 14.36 -0.59
C ARG A 190 3.17 14.69 0.77
N ASN A 191 4.48 14.86 0.87
CA ASN A 191 5.15 15.29 2.08
C ASN A 191 4.73 16.69 2.50
N LYS A 192 4.53 17.63 1.57
CA LYS A 192 3.93 18.95 1.88
C LYS A 192 2.52 18.82 2.43
N ILE A 193 1.70 17.95 1.84
CA ILE A 193 0.35 17.68 2.36
C ILE A 193 0.44 17.10 3.76
N ARG A 194 1.27 16.07 3.97
CA ARG A 194 1.42 15.35 5.24
C ARG A 194 2.01 16.21 6.34
N LEU A 195 3.09 16.96 6.05
CA LEU A 195 3.87 17.66 7.06
C LEU A 195 3.43 19.10 7.29
N ASN A 196 2.75 19.72 6.33
CA ASN A 196 2.36 21.12 6.42
C ASN A 196 0.83 21.30 6.35
N LEU A 197 0.18 20.86 5.26
CA LEU A 197 -1.23 21.13 5.04
C LEU A 197 -2.13 20.42 6.05
N LEU A 198 -1.94 19.12 6.27
CA LEU A 198 -2.76 18.35 7.21
C LEU A 198 -2.64 18.85 8.66
N PRO A 199 -1.44 19.17 9.20
CA PRO A 199 -1.33 19.80 10.52
C PRO A 199 -2.08 21.13 10.61
N MET A 200 -1.97 22.01 9.62
CA MET A 200 -2.73 23.28 9.60
C MET A 200 -4.25 23.05 9.58
N MET A 201 -4.71 22.07 8.81
CA MET A 201 -6.14 21.70 8.79
C MET A 201 -6.59 21.11 10.13
N GLN A 202 -5.73 20.37 10.84
CA GLN A 202 -6.00 19.82 12.16
C GLN A 202 -6.06 20.88 13.26
N GLU A 203 -5.36 22.01 13.11
CA GLU A 203 -5.52 23.17 14.01
C GLU A 203 -6.93 23.76 13.93
N ILE A 204 -7.55 23.74 12.74
CA ILE A 204 -8.92 24.22 12.52
C ILE A 204 -9.94 23.16 12.96
N ASN A 205 -9.72 21.92 12.57
CA ASN A 205 -10.57 20.79 12.92
C ASN A 205 -9.71 19.57 13.26
N PRO A 206 -9.55 19.22 14.56
CA PRO A 206 -8.74 18.05 14.98
C PRO A 206 -9.16 16.73 14.31
N SER A 207 -10.44 16.59 13.91
CA SER A 207 -10.99 15.41 13.23
C SER A 207 -11.08 15.58 11.71
N VAL A 208 -10.24 16.42 11.11
CA VAL A 208 -10.31 16.70 9.66
C VAL A 208 -10.08 15.48 8.79
N LYS A 209 -9.21 14.55 9.21
CA LYS A 209 -8.95 13.30 8.46
C LYS A 209 -10.22 12.45 8.37
N GLU A 210 -10.91 12.26 9.48
CA GLU A 210 -12.17 11.54 9.56
C GLU A 210 -13.26 12.23 8.72
N SER A 211 -13.30 13.55 8.74
CA SER A 211 -14.23 14.35 7.93
C SER A 211 -13.99 14.17 6.44
N ILE A 212 -12.73 14.18 6.01
CA ILE A 212 -12.32 13.93 4.63
C ILE A 212 -12.71 12.51 4.19
N LEU A 213 -12.44 11.50 5.03
CA LEU A 213 -12.78 10.11 4.72
C LEU A 213 -14.29 9.91 4.60
N LYS A 214 -15.08 10.49 5.50
CA LYS A 214 -16.56 10.46 5.41
C LYS A 214 -17.07 11.15 4.14
N THR A 215 -16.44 12.26 3.74
CA THR A 215 -16.80 12.94 2.49
C THR A 215 -16.51 12.02 1.29
N ALA A 216 -15.35 11.33 1.29
CA ALA A 216 -15.03 10.37 0.25
C ALA A 216 -16.02 9.19 0.17
N GLU A 217 -16.45 8.66 1.33
CA GLU A 217 -17.49 7.61 1.40
C GLU A 217 -18.83 8.09 0.82
N HIS A 218 -19.31 9.28 1.21
CA HIS A 218 -20.55 9.85 0.67
C HIS A 218 -20.49 10.06 -0.85
N LEU A 219 -19.31 10.46 -1.37
CA LEU A 219 -19.12 10.62 -2.81
C LEU A 219 -19.06 9.26 -3.53
N ASP A 220 -18.56 8.22 -2.87
CA ASP A 220 -18.55 6.86 -3.42
C ASP A 220 -19.96 6.26 -3.48
N ASP A 221 -20.79 6.51 -2.48
CA ASP A 221 -22.19 6.05 -2.41
C ASP A 221 -23.08 6.77 -3.43
N ALA A 222 -22.73 8.01 -3.81
CA ALA A 222 -23.50 8.85 -4.72
C ALA A 222 -23.14 8.64 -6.21
N ALA A 223 -22.12 7.85 -6.54
CA ALA A 223 -21.54 7.70 -7.88
C ALA A 223 -21.71 6.29 -8.45
#